data_86a7ef448798749cd113ff6f1f1316dd
#
_entry.id   86a7ef448798749cd113ff6f1f1316dd
#
_cell.length_a   1.000
_cell.length_b   1.000
_cell.length_c   1.000
_cell.angle_alpha   90.00
_cell.angle_beta   90.00
_cell.angle_gamma   90.00
#
_symmetry.space_group_name_H-M   'P 1'
#
loop_
_entity.id
_entity.type
_entity.pdbx_description
1 polymer ?
#
loop_
_entity_poly.entity_id
_entity_poly.type
_entity_poly.pdbx_seq_one_letter_code
_entity_poly.pdbx_strand_id
1 'polypeptide(L)'
;MFEKIENKWTEDSGDYDDMIQKQLSNKRTVSYWTKELKRLLGPEPLRILEVGCGPGFMSIIAARLGHDVKAIDGSSGMVEKARRNMRQYHQQVEICEEDGVTLPLEQEQSYDVILSRDAVWTLYDPEKAFRRWKAVLKPGGRIIYFDGDYRTVEPTLKNKIHMKIADFLIYVTERKIYGSDVKEN
;
A
#
# COMPACT_ATOMS: atom_id res chain seq x y z
N MET A 1 -17.31 -3.73 10.77
CA MET A 1 -16.72 -2.67 9.92
C MET A 1 -15.44 -3.18 9.26
N PHE A 2 -14.53 -3.79 10.00
CA PHE A 2 -13.30 -4.42 9.49
C PHE A 2 -13.59 -5.44 8.37
N GLU A 3 -14.37 -6.48 8.61
CA GLU A 3 -14.74 -7.50 7.59
C GLU A 3 -15.32 -6.93 6.28
N LYS A 4 -16.06 -5.83 6.33
CA LYS A 4 -16.58 -5.21 5.10
C LYS A 4 -15.49 -4.57 4.26
N ILE A 5 -14.49 -3.97 4.91
CA ILE A 5 -13.33 -3.37 4.26
C ILE A 5 -12.47 -4.46 3.63
N GLU A 6 -12.19 -5.53 4.37
CA GLU A 6 -11.40 -6.68 3.89
C GLU A 6 -12.06 -7.37 2.70
N ASN A 7 -13.37 -7.64 2.78
CA ASN A 7 -14.11 -8.28 1.70
C ASN A 7 -14.07 -7.44 0.43
N LYS A 8 -14.27 -6.11 0.55
CA LYS A 8 -14.18 -5.21 -0.60
C LYS A 8 -12.81 -5.25 -1.25
N TRP A 9 -11.73 -5.12 -0.47
CA TRP A 9 -10.37 -5.19 -1.00
C TRP A 9 -10.01 -6.57 -1.57
N THR A 10 -10.61 -7.63 -1.05
CA THR A 10 -10.46 -8.98 -1.61
C THR A 10 -11.12 -9.09 -2.98
N GLU A 11 -12.33 -8.55 -3.14
CA GLU A 11 -13.01 -8.48 -4.45
C GLU A 11 -12.23 -7.65 -5.46
N ASP A 12 -11.72 -6.48 -5.05
CA ASP A 12 -11.00 -5.53 -5.90
C ASP A 12 -9.52 -5.94 -6.15
N SER A 13 -9.03 -7.01 -5.50
CA SER A 13 -7.62 -7.38 -5.49
C SER A 13 -7.03 -7.65 -6.88
N GLY A 14 -7.87 -8.12 -7.83
CA GLY A 14 -7.44 -8.36 -9.21
C GLY A 14 -7.11 -7.08 -9.96
N ASP A 15 -8.01 -6.12 -9.95
CA ASP A 15 -7.84 -4.84 -10.65
C ASP A 15 -6.71 -4.01 -10.01
N TYR A 16 -6.61 -4.07 -8.68
CA TYR A 16 -5.54 -3.39 -7.95
C TYR A 16 -4.16 -4.00 -8.26
N ASP A 17 -4.08 -5.33 -8.35
CA ASP A 17 -2.85 -6.00 -8.75
C ASP A 17 -2.42 -5.64 -10.18
N ASP A 18 -3.34 -5.57 -11.13
CA ASP A 18 -3.05 -5.13 -12.50
C ASP A 18 -2.46 -3.71 -12.53
N MET A 19 -2.97 -2.82 -11.69
CA MET A 19 -2.40 -1.49 -11.51
C MET A 19 -0.97 -1.56 -10.95
N ILE A 20 -0.72 -2.39 -9.96
CA ILE A 20 0.61 -2.58 -9.36
C ILE A 20 1.58 -3.19 -10.37
N GLN A 21 1.17 -4.16 -11.19
CA GLN A 21 2.00 -4.70 -12.27
C GLN A 21 2.41 -3.62 -13.28
N LYS A 22 1.47 -2.74 -13.67
CA LYS A 22 1.76 -1.58 -14.52
C LYS A 22 2.78 -0.64 -13.85
N GLN A 23 2.67 -0.38 -12.56
CA GLN A 23 3.64 0.44 -11.80
C GLN A 23 5.03 -0.23 -11.76
N LEU A 24 5.10 -1.54 -11.47
CA LEU A 24 6.34 -2.30 -11.39
C LEU A 24 7.05 -2.44 -12.75
N SER A 25 6.30 -2.48 -13.85
CA SER A 25 6.87 -2.49 -15.21
C SER A 25 7.34 -1.11 -15.68
N ASN A 26 6.86 -0.03 -15.06
CA ASN A 26 7.24 1.33 -15.43
C ASN A 26 8.55 1.74 -14.75
N LYS A 27 9.64 1.77 -15.51
CA LYS A 27 10.99 2.12 -15.02
C LYS A 27 11.05 3.49 -14.33
N ARG A 28 10.26 4.48 -14.77
CA ARG A 28 10.23 5.82 -14.15
C ARG A 28 9.60 5.76 -12.78
N THR A 29 8.47 5.06 -12.64
CA THR A 29 7.77 4.87 -11.37
C THR A 29 8.66 4.12 -10.37
N VAL A 30 9.24 3.01 -10.78
CA VAL A 30 10.17 2.24 -9.93
C VAL A 30 11.38 3.07 -9.52
N SER A 31 12.00 3.82 -10.45
CA SER A 31 13.15 4.68 -10.14
C SER A 31 12.79 5.80 -9.16
N TYR A 32 11.62 6.42 -9.31
CA TYR A 32 11.14 7.45 -8.39
C TYR A 32 11.00 6.89 -6.96
N TRP A 33 10.27 5.78 -6.79
CA TRP A 33 10.05 5.19 -5.48
C TRP A 33 11.33 4.60 -4.85
N THR A 34 12.21 4.03 -5.67
CA THR A 34 13.54 3.57 -5.22
C THR A 34 14.36 4.74 -4.65
N LYS A 35 14.38 5.86 -5.36
CA LYS A 35 15.07 7.07 -4.91
C LYS A 35 14.47 7.62 -3.61
N GLU A 36 13.15 7.67 -3.54
CA GLU A 36 12.44 8.22 -2.39
C GLU A 36 12.62 7.33 -1.15
N LEU A 37 12.45 6.02 -1.28
CA LEU A 37 12.72 5.11 -0.17
C LEU A 37 14.18 5.15 0.26
N LYS A 38 15.14 5.14 -0.67
CA LYS A 38 16.56 5.26 -0.33
C LYS A 38 16.88 6.54 0.45
N ARG A 39 16.25 7.66 0.08
CA ARG A 39 16.39 8.95 0.79
C ARG A 39 15.84 8.89 2.21
N LEU A 40 14.67 8.24 2.39
CA LEU A 40 13.97 8.18 3.67
C LEU A 40 14.52 7.10 4.60
N LEU A 41 14.92 5.96 4.07
CA LEU A 41 15.39 4.82 4.87
C LEU A 41 16.87 4.92 5.20
N GLY A 42 17.66 5.51 4.33
CA GLY A 42 19.13 5.54 4.45
C GLY A 42 19.77 4.27 3.88
N PRO A 43 21.11 4.14 4.03
CA PRO A 43 21.87 3.04 3.42
C PRO A 43 21.92 1.77 4.28
N GLU A 44 21.66 1.88 5.59
CA GLU A 44 21.77 0.74 6.50
C GLU A 44 20.58 -0.21 6.40
N PRO A 45 20.78 -1.53 6.48
CA PRO A 45 19.70 -2.48 6.54
C PRO A 45 18.78 -2.23 7.75
N LEU A 46 17.50 -2.12 7.51
CA LEU A 46 16.47 -1.88 8.52
C LEU A 46 15.47 -3.03 8.53
N ARG A 47 14.88 -3.30 9.68
CA ARG A 47 13.72 -4.17 9.80
C ARG A 47 12.45 -3.33 9.66
N ILE A 48 11.69 -3.60 8.60
CA ILE A 48 10.54 -2.81 8.18
C ILE A 48 9.26 -3.66 8.29
N LEU A 49 8.22 -3.08 8.89
CA LEU A 49 6.86 -3.59 8.77
C LEU A 49 6.09 -2.71 7.79
N GLU A 50 5.67 -3.25 6.65
CA GLU A 50 4.73 -2.58 5.77
C GLU A 50 3.30 -2.94 6.17
N VAL A 51 2.47 -1.93 6.47
CA VAL A 51 1.07 -2.08 6.86
C VAL A 51 0.17 -1.65 5.69
N GLY A 52 -0.75 -2.53 5.29
CA GLY A 52 -1.58 -2.35 4.10
C GLY A 52 -0.75 -2.48 2.82
N CYS A 53 -0.04 -3.61 2.68
CA CYS A 53 0.90 -3.79 1.59
C CYS A 53 0.24 -3.95 0.22
N GLY A 54 -1.06 -4.27 0.17
CA GLY A 54 -1.74 -4.62 -1.07
C GLY A 54 -0.98 -5.70 -1.83
N PRO A 55 -0.83 -5.60 -3.16
CA PRO A 55 -0.03 -6.54 -3.95
C PRO A 55 1.50 -6.41 -3.78
N GLY A 56 2.01 -5.59 -2.84
CA GLY A 56 3.41 -5.60 -2.41
C GLY A 56 4.35 -4.68 -3.17
N PHE A 57 3.89 -3.57 -3.74
CA PHE A 57 4.75 -2.64 -4.50
C PHE A 57 5.90 -2.07 -3.66
N MET A 58 5.61 -1.51 -2.50
CA MET A 58 6.62 -0.89 -1.64
C MET A 58 7.52 -1.93 -1.00
N SER A 59 6.97 -3.10 -0.61
CA SER A 59 7.76 -4.25 -0.11
C SER A 59 8.82 -4.70 -1.10
N ILE A 60 8.45 -4.81 -2.40
CA ILE A 60 9.40 -5.18 -3.45
C ILE A 60 10.53 -4.16 -3.55
N ILE A 61 10.23 -2.87 -3.50
CA ILE A 61 11.25 -1.82 -3.61
C ILE A 61 12.13 -1.80 -2.37
N ALA A 62 11.55 -1.89 -1.16
CA ALA A 62 12.31 -1.90 0.09
C ALA A 62 13.23 -3.14 0.20
N ALA A 63 12.74 -4.32 -0.18
CA ALA A 63 13.55 -5.54 -0.23
C ALA A 63 14.71 -5.44 -1.24
N ARG A 64 14.47 -4.84 -2.44
CA ARG A 64 15.53 -4.57 -3.43
C ARG A 64 16.60 -3.60 -2.92
N LEU A 65 16.28 -2.76 -1.96
CA LEU A 65 17.23 -1.86 -1.30
C LEU A 65 18.04 -2.56 -0.19
N GLY A 66 17.75 -3.84 0.11
CA GLY A 66 18.48 -4.64 1.09
C GLY A 66 17.91 -4.59 2.49
N HIS A 67 16.69 -4.12 2.68
CA HIS A 67 16.02 -4.11 3.98
C HIS A 67 15.35 -5.46 4.27
N ASP A 68 15.23 -5.81 5.57
CA ASP A 68 14.45 -6.95 6.05
C ASP A 68 12.98 -6.51 6.18
N VAL A 69 12.12 -7.04 5.31
CA VAL A 69 10.72 -6.59 5.17
C VAL A 69 9.78 -7.70 5.58
N LYS A 70 8.89 -7.38 6.53
CA LYS A 70 7.62 -8.08 6.74
C LYS A 70 6.51 -7.17 6.25
N ALA A 71 5.52 -7.74 5.56
CA ALA A 71 4.40 -6.99 5.02
C ALA A 71 3.07 -7.64 5.39
N ILE A 72 2.11 -6.82 5.77
CA ILE A 72 0.78 -7.29 6.19
C ILE A 72 -0.32 -6.55 5.42
N ASP A 73 -1.41 -7.27 5.23
CA ASP A 73 -2.66 -6.72 4.71
C ASP A 73 -3.85 -7.43 5.35
N GLY A 74 -4.95 -6.73 5.58
CA GLY A 74 -6.17 -7.33 6.13
C GLY A 74 -6.93 -8.17 5.10
N SER A 75 -6.68 -7.97 3.81
CA SER A 75 -7.36 -8.67 2.72
C SER A 75 -6.60 -9.92 2.30
N SER A 76 -7.24 -11.09 2.40
CA SER A 76 -6.67 -12.36 1.93
C SER A 76 -6.35 -12.33 0.43
N GLY A 77 -7.18 -11.66 -0.38
CA GLY A 77 -6.94 -11.47 -1.81
C GLY A 77 -5.68 -10.67 -2.10
N MET A 78 -5.44 -9.58 -1.36
CA MET A 78 -4.22 -8.78 -1.47
C MET A 78 -2.97 -9.60 -1.05
N VAL A 79 -3.06 -10.31 0.06
CA VAL A 79 -1.99 -11.20 0.56
C VAL A 79 -1.61 -12.26 -0.47
N GLU A 80 -2.58 -12.88 -1.13
CA GLU A 80 -2.33 -13.85 -2.21
C GLU A 80 -1.57 -13.20 -3.37
N LYS A 81 -2.02 -12.02 -3.82
CA LYS A 81 -1.34 -11.25 -4.88
C LYS A 81 0.09 -10.88 -4.47
N ALA A 82 0.26 -10.36 -3.25
CA ALA A 82 1.59 -10.02 -2.72
C ALA A 82 2.54 -11.21 -2.74
N ARG A 83 2.13 -12.36 -2.20
CA ARG A 83 2.93 -13.60 -2.21
C ARG A 83 3.32 -14.04 -3.63
N ARG A 84 2.38 -13.97 -4.58
CA ARG A 84 2.66 -14.25 -5.99
C ARG A 84 3.70 -13.29 -6.55
N ASN A 85 3.54 -12.00 -6.29
CA ASN A 85 4.43 -10.96 -6.79
C ASN A 85 5.83 -11.06 -6.19
N MET A 86 5.97 -11.40 -4.89
CA MET A 86 7.30 -11.66 -4.30
C MET A 86 8.03 -12.78 -5.04
N ARG A 87 7.35 -13.88 -5.36
CA ARG A 87 7.96 -14.96 -6.17
C ARG A 87 8.34 -14.50 -7.57
N GLN A 88 7.45 -13.77 -8.25
CA GLN A 88 7.67 -13.25 -9.60
C GLN A 88 8.87 -12.30 -9.68
N TYR A 89 9.05 -11.46 -8.67
CA TYR A 89 10.13 -10.48 -8.60
C TYR A 89 11.34 -10.94 -7.79
N HIS A 90 11.39 -12.22 -7.41
CA HIS A 90 12.48 -12.86 -6.68
C HIS A 90 12.86 -12.13 -5.38
N GLN A 91 11.84 -11.69 -4.63
CA GLN A 91 12.04 -11.05 -3.34
C GLN A 91 11.64 -12.00 -2.19
N GLN A 92 12.44 -11.96 -1.12
CA GLN A 92 12.14 -12.69 0.12
C GLN A 92 11.53 -11.71 1.12
N VAL A 93 10.21 -11.71 1.19
CA VAL A 93 9.43 -10.89 2.13
C VAL A 93 8.41 -11.80 2.80
N GLU A 94 8.34 -11.74 4.12
CA GLU A 94 7.29 -12.41 4.88
C GLU A 94 5.97 -11.67 4.66
N ILE A 95 4.95 -12.38 4.14
CA ILE A 95 3.63 -11.79 3.87
C ILE A 95 2.58 -12.49 4.74
N CYS A 96 1.89 -11.71 5.58
CA CYS A 96 0.85 -12.21 6.48
C CYS A 96 -0.48 -11.48 6.27
N GLU A 97 -1.58 -12.22 6.47
CA GLU A 97 -2.90 -11.62 6.64
C GLU A 97 -3.03 -11.18 8.09
N GLU A 98 -3.19 -9.87 8.33
CA GLU A 98 -3.21 -9.31 9.67
C GLU A 98 -3.93 -7.96 9.71
N ASP A 99 -4.64 -7.69 10.81
CA ASP A 99 -5.27 -6.41 11.07
C ASP A 99 -4.24 -5.31 11.35
N GLY A 100 -4.13 -4.35 10.45
CA GLY A 100 -3.20 -3.22 10.54
C GLY A 100 -3.47 -2.24 11.69
N VAL A 101 -4.64 -2.29 12.31
CA VAL A 101 -5.00 -1.46 13.48
C VAL A 101 -4.48 -2.06 14.77
N THR A 102 -4.64 -3.37 14.95
CA THR A 102 -4.33 -4.03 16.23
C THR A 102 -2.98 -4.71 16.24
N LEU A 103 -2.44 -5.10 15.08
CA LEU A 103 -1.17 -5.80 14.93
C LEU A 103 -1.02 -6.92 15.96
N PRO A 104 -1.93 -7.93 15.97
CA PRO A 104 -1.99 -8.92 17.04
C PRO A 104 -0.81 -9.89 17.05
N LEU A 105 -0.16 -10.07 15.89
CA LEU A 105 0.97 -10.99 15.74
C LEU A 105 2.33 -10.31 15.96
N GLU A 106 2.35 -8.96 16.07
CA GLU A 106 3.59 -8.21 16.13
C GLU A 106 4.05 -7.96 17.56
N GLN A 107 5.35 -8.19 17.79
CA GLN A 107 5.98 -7.93 19.09
C GLN A 107 6.35 -6.45 19.22
N GLU A 108 6.33 -5.96 20.46
CA GLU A 108 6.77 -4.60 20.77
C GLU A 108 8.27 -4.43 20.46
N GLN A 109 8.66 -3.22 20.09
CA GLN A 109 10.04 -2.81 19.86
C GLN A 109 10.80 -3.72 18.85
N SER A 110 10.10 -4.18 17.82
CA SER A 110 10.65 -5.14 16.83
C SER A 110 11.09 -4.49 15.53
N TYR A 111 10.56 -3.32 15.18
CA TYR A 111 10.77 -2.70 13.87
C TYR A 111 11.51 -1.36 13.97
N ASP A 112 12.38 -1.10 13.00
CA ASP A 112 13.05 0.19 12.83
C ASP A 112 12.14 1.20 12.12
N VAL A 113 11.30 0.69 11.20
CA VAL A 113 10.37 1.50 10.41
C VAL A 113 9.03 0.78 10.26
N ILE A 114 7.94 1.53 10.37
CA ILE A 114 6.66 1.18 9.81
C ILE A 114 6.50 1.95 8.51
N LEU A 115 6.20 1.22 7.42
CA LEU A 115 5.94 1.75 6.10
C LEU A 115 4.47 1.52 5.74
N SER A 116 3.82 2.51 5.13
CA SER A 116 2.46 2.35 4.60
C SER A 116 2.28 3.25 3.38
N ARG A 117 1.55 2.77 2.36
CA ARG A 117 1.20 3.56 1.19
C ARG A 117 -0.24 3.31 0.76
N ASP A 118 -1.01 4.40 0.64
CA ASP A 118 -2.40 4.39 0.19
C ASP A 118 -3.32 3.49 1.06
N ALA A 119 -3.02 3.33 2.37
CA ALA A 119 -3.76 2.44 3.26
C ALA A 119 -4.26 3.12 4.54
N VAL A 120 -3.62 4.19 5.03
CA VAL A 120 -3.99 4.83 6.31
C VAL A 120 -5.41 5.36 6.29
N TRP A 121 -5.88 5.87 5.15
CA TRP A 121 -7.24 6.39 4.98
C TRP A 121 -8.34 5.31 5.11
N THR A 122 -7.98 4.03 4.98
CA THR A 122 -8.90 2.88 5.09
C THR A 122 -9.02 2.35 6.52
N LEU A 123 -8.13 2.76 7.43
CA LEU A 123 -8.12 2.27 8.81
C LEU A 123 -9.41 2.64 9.53
N TYR A 124 -10.04 1.67 10.17
CA TYR A 124 -11.28 1.88 10.92
C TYR A 124 -11.08 2.61 12.25
N ASP A 125 -9.87 2.60 12.81
CA ASP A 125 -9.46 3.33 14.01
C ASP A 125 -7.99 3.79 13.89
N PRO A 126 -7.74 4.91 13.18
CA PRO A 126 -6.39 5.39 12.95
C PRO A 126 -5.62 5.73 14.24
N GLU A 127 -6.31 6.25 15.25
CA GLU A 127 -5.67 6.62 16.52
C GLU A 127 -5.14 5.39 17.25
N LYS A 128 -5.95 4.33 17.33
CA LYS A 128 -5.55 3.04 17.88
C LYS A 128 -4.40 2.43 17.07
N ALA A 129 -4.47 2.50 15.74
CA ALA A 129 -3.42 2.02 14.84
C ALA A 129 -2.09 2.71 15.14
N PHE A 130 -2.04 4.03 15.13
CA PHE A 130 -0.80 4.78 15.38
C PHE A 130 -0.24 4.53 16.79
N ARG A 131 -1.08 4.36 17.80
CA ARG A 131 -0.63 3.95 19.15
C ARG A 131 0.04 2.57 19.11
N ARG A 132 -0.57 1.60 18.42
CA ARG A 132 -0.03 0.26 18.30
C ARG A 132 1.24 0.23 17.46
N TRP A 133 1.27 0.97 16.34
CA TRP A 133 2.47 1.11 15.50
C TRP A 133 3.65 1.69 16.31
N LYS A 134 3.39 2.68 17.15
CA LYS A 134 4.42 3.22 18.05
C LYS A 134 4.95 2.16 19.02
N ALA A 135 4.10 1.28 19.55
CA ALA A 135 4.52 0.23 20.49
C ALA A 135 5.41 -0.83 19.84
N VAL A 136 5.16 -1.19 18.57
CA VAL A 136 5.97 -2.18 17.85
C VAL A 136 7.28 -1.59 17.28
N LEU A 137 7.42 -0.27 17.24
CA LEU A 137 8.66 0.39 16.87
C LEU A 137 9.69 0.32 17.98
N LYS A 138 10.95 0.05 17.62
CA LYS A 138 12.12 0.21 18.50
C LYS A 138 12.28 1.66 18.99
N PRO A 139 12.98 1.91 20.09
CA PRO A 139 13.39 3.27 20.44
C PRO A 139 14.12 3.95 19.26
N GLY A 140 13.65 5.15 18.88
CA GLY A 140 14.17 5.86 17.71
C GLY A 140 13.60 5.41 16.36
N GLY A 141 12.76 4.39 16.34
CA GLY A 141 12.03 3.97 15.14
C GLY A 141 11.04 5.02 14.65
N ARG A 142 10.63 4.93 13.38
CA ARG A 142 9.79 5.94 12.75
C ARG A 142 8.70 5.35 11.88
N ILE A 143 7.62 6.09 11.71
CA ILE A 143 6.54 5.80 10.78
C ILE A 143 6.76 6.62 9.51
N ILE A 144 6.74 5.97 8.35
CA ILE A 144 6.78 6.59 7.04
C ILE A 144 5.50 6.16 6.33
N TYR A 145 4.64 7.13 5.99
CA TYR A 145 3.45 6.81 5.22
C TYR A 145 3.25 7.80 4.07
N PHE A 146 2.69 7.30 3.00
CA PHE A 146 2.29 8.06 1.83
C PHE A 146 0.81 7.84 1.64
N ASP A 147 0.04 8.90 1.71
CA ASP A 147 -1.41 8.80 1.56
C ASP A 147 -1.96 10.04 0.87
N GLY A 148 -3.06 9.89 0.14
CA GLY A 148 -3.78 10.97 -0.48
C GLY A 148 -4.90 11.49 0.44
N ASP A 149 -5.29 12.75 0.25
CA ASP A 149 -6.51 13.28 0.85
C ASP A 149 -7.72 12.86 0.01
N TYR A 150 -8.15 11.61 0.19
CA TYR A 150 -9.28 11.05 -0.55
C TYR A 150 -10.65 11.50 -0.03
N ARG A 151 -10.70 12.22 1.11
CA ARG A 151 -11.95 12.58 1.79
C ARG A 151 -12.40 14.03 1.57
N THR A 152 -11.51 14.95 1.23
CA THR A 152 -11.77 16.39 1.33
C THR A 152 -11.65 17.17 0.04
N VAL A 153 -11.13 16.61 -1.04
CA VAL A 153 -10.92 17.38 -2.28
C VAL A 153 -12.06 17.16 -3.25
N GLU A 154 -13.05 18.08 -3.25
CA GLU A 154 -13.84 18.29 -4.46
C GLU A 154 -12.87 18.59 -5.62
N PRO A 155 -12.81 17.75 -6.66
CA PRO A 155 -11.88 17.99 -7.75
C PRO A 155 -12.18 19.32 -8.40
N THR A 156 -11.16 20.17 -8.54
CA THR A 156 -11.27 21.44 -9.26
C THR A 156 -11.84 21.21 -10.66
N LEU A 157 -12.44 22.23 -11.29
CA LEU A 157 -12.96 22.12 -12.66
C LEU A 157 -11.90 21.59 -13.63
N LYS A 158 -10.63 21.99 -13.46
CA LYS A 158 -9.49 21.50 -14.23
C LYS A 158 -9.26 20.00 -14.00
N ASN A 159 -9.32 19.54 -12.75
CA ASN A 159 -9.17 18.12 -12.41
C ASN A 159 -10.37 17.29 -12.92
N LYS A 160 -11.60 17.82 -12.81
CA LYS A 160 -12.80 17.17 -13.38
C LYS A 160 -12.69 16.99 -14.90
N ILE A 161 -12.11 17.97 -15.61
CA ILE A 161 -11.86 17.88 -17.06
C ILE A 161 -10.77 16.83 -17.36
N HIS A 162 -9.65 16.85 -16.62
CA HIS A 162 -8.59 15.85 -16.79
C HIS A 162 -9.06 14.43 -16.50
N MET A 163 -9.87 14.26 -15.45
CA MET A 163 -10.46 12.95 -15.12
C MET A 163 -11.37 12.47 -16.26
N LYS A 164 -12.26 13.31 -16.78
CA LYS A 164 -13.11 12.95 -17.93
C LYS A 164 -12.32 12.62 -19.19
N ILE A 165 -11.21 13.32 -19.45
CA ILE A 165 -10.31 13.01 -20.57
C ILE A 165 -9.62 11.67 -20.34
N ALA A 166 -9.13 11.42 -19.12
CA ALA A 166 -8.52 10.14 -18.74
C ALA A 166 -9.51 8.99 -18.85
N ASP A 167 -10.72 9.14 -18.32
CA ASP A 167 -11.80 8.15 -18.42
C ASP A 167 -12.17 7.86 -19.88
N PHE A 168 -12.25 8.91 -20.72
CA PHE A 168 -12.49 8.75 -22.15
C PHE A 168 -11.35 8.00 -22.84
N LEU A 169 -10.09 8.33 -22.52
CA LEU A 169 -8.93 7.63 -23.08
C LEU A 169 -8.89 6.16 -22.63
N ILE A 170 -9.18 5.88 -21.35
CA ILE A 170 -9.29 4.52 -20.82
C ILE A 170 -10.44 3.78 -21.50
N TYR A 171 -11.61 4.42 -21.67
CA TYR A 171 -12.74 3.82 -22.39
C TYR A 171 -12.38 3.45 -23.83
N VAL A 172 -11.67 4.33 -24.54
CA VAL A 172 -11.26 4.08 -25.93
C VAL A 172 -10.19 2.98 -26.01
N THR A 173 -9.27 2.92 -25.05
CA THR A 173 -8.14 1.95 -25.08
C THR A 173 -8.50 0.61 -24.46
N GLU A 174 -9.25 0.59 -23.38
CA GLU A 174 -9.53 -0.62 -22.59
C GLU A 174 -11.02 -1.01 -22.59
N ARG A 175 -11.91 -0.20 -23.20
CA ARG A 175 -13.38 -0.32 -23.16
C ARG A 175 -13.95 -0.40 -21.74
N LYS A 176 -13.29 0.25 -20.78
CA LYS A 176 -13.71 0.33 -19.38
C LYS A 176 -13.84 1.78 -18.95
N ILE A 177 -14.90 2.10 -18.20
CA ILE A 177 -15.05 3.39 -17.53
C ILE A 177 -14.67 3.18 -16.06
N TYR A 178 -13.60 3.83 -15.60
CA TYR A 178 -13.22 3.87 -14.19
C TYR A 178 -13.89 5.07 -13.53
N GLY A 179 -14.63 4.87 -12.45
CA GLY A 179 -15.16 5.95 -11.61
C GLY A 179 -16.67 6.14 -11.57
N SER A 180 -17.47 5.19 -12.08
CA SER A 180 -18.95 5.31 -12.02
C SER A 180 -19.59 4.77 -10.73
N ASP A 181 -18.85 4.19 -9.79
CA ASP A 181 -19.42 3.48 -8.64
C ASP A 181 -19.21 4.15 -7.28
N VAL A 182 -18.83 5.41 -7.24
CA VAL A 182 -18.97 6.19 -6.00
C VAL A 182 -20.38 6.78 -5.98
N LYS A 183 -21.38 5.93 -5.80
CA LYS A 183 -22.70 6.37 -5.34
C LYS A 183 -22.71 6.37 -3.82
N GLU A 184 -22.98 7.57 -3.32
CA GLU A 184 -23.38 7.87 -1.96
C GLU A 184 -24.36 6.81 -1.41
N ASN A 185 -24.04 6.28 -0.24
CA ASN A 185 -24.97 5.88 0.81
C ASN A 185 -24.35 6.14 2.16
#